data_3617f7a31be205dec5d8563b05ea676d
#
_entry.id   3617f7a31be205dec5d8563b05ea676d
#
_cell.length_a   1.000
_cell.length_b   1.000
_cell.length_c   1.000
_cell.angle_alpha   90.00
_cell.angle_beta   90.00
_cell.angle_gamma   90.00
#
_symmetry.space_group_name_H-M   'P 1'
#
loop_
_entity.id
_entity.type
_entity.pdbx_description
1 polymer ?
#
loop_
_entity_poly.entity_id
_entity_poly.type
_entity_poly.pdbx_seq_one_letter_code
_entity_poly.pdbx_strand_id
1 'polypeptide(L)'
;NLDLNDANNIDLFLKFKPNFIFINGAIHHLDDKTIKSINFFIKSSFSDCYFLSVDPIKNNNSFLNTMMIKLDRGKFIRNRFQYAELMDAFESFIIDDFYKMKFENIFHYKNFDLKDFYLNWKKEIS
;
A
#
# COMPACT_ATOMS: atom_id res chain seq x y z
N ASN A 1 12.27 -11.92 11.40
CA ASN A 1 10.93 -11.35 11.42
C ASN A 1 11.02 -10.00 12.13
N LEU A 2 10.87 -8.90 11.37
CA LEU A 2 10.85 -7.55 11.92
C LEU A 2 9.39 -7.15 12.11
N ASP A 3 8.99 -6.80 13.31
CA ASP A 3 7.70 -6.15 13.55
C ASP A 3 7.84 -4.67 13.25
N LEU A 4 7.20 -4.20 12.20
CA LEU A 4 7.24 -2.79 11.78
C LEU A 4 6.47 -1.85 12.72
N ASN A 5 5.64 -2.38 13.61
CA ASN A 5 5.00 -1.59 14.66
C ASN A 5 5.97 -1.30 15.83
N ASP A 6 7.13 -1.95 15.89
CA ASP A 6 8.19 -1.60 16.84
C ASP A 6 9.07 -0.48 16.26
N ALA A 7 9.05 0.67 16.91
CA ALA A 7 9.82 1.86 16.50
C ALA A 7 11.33 1.60 16.34
N ASN A 8 11.91 0.67 17.12
CA ASN A 8 13.32 0.31 17.01
C ASN A 8 13.66 -0.38 15.67
N ASN A 9 12.68 -1.04 15.04
CA ASN A 9 12.87 -1.70 13.76
C ASN A 9 12.86 -0.72 12.58
N ILE A 10 12.27 0.46 12.73
CA ILE A 10 12.29 1.50 11.70
C ILE A 10 13.70 2.04 11.51
N ASP A 11 14.48 2.17 12.58
CA ASP A 11 15.90 2.60 12.51
C ASP A 11 16.79 1.63 11.73
N LEU A 12 16.44 0.35 11.71
CA LEU A 12 17.12 -0.63 10.87
C LEU A 12 16.90 -0.37 9.37
N PHE A 13 15.71 0.04 8.98
CA PHE A 13 15.41 0.44 7.61
C PHE A 13 16.29 1.60 7.13
N LEU A 14 16.55 2.57 7.99
CA LEU A 14 17.42 3.72 7.69
C LEU A 14 18.87 3.31 7.41
N LYS A 15 19.34 2.23 8.05
CA LYS A 15 20.71 1.72 7.85
C LYS A 15 20.89 1.02 6.50
N PHE A 16 19.85 0.37 5.97
CA PHE A 16 19.94 -0.38 4.71
C PHE A 16 19.95 0.49 3.45
N LYS A 17 19.48 1.75 3.52
CA LYS A 17 19.37 2.68 2.37
C LYS A 17 18.82 1.99 1.12
N PRO A 18 17.61 1.43 1.17
CA PRO A 18 17.04 0.70 0.04
C PRO A 18 16.84 1.66 -1.14
N ASN A 19 17.07 1.17 -2.35
CA ASN A 19 16.70 1.87 -3.58
C ASN A 19 15.31 1.46 -4.10
N PHE A 20 14.76 0.33 -3.60
CA PHE A 20 13.41 -0.13 -3.89
C PHE A 20 12.78 -0.76 -2.65
N ILE A 21 11.54 -0.36 -2.35
CA ILE A 21 10.73 -0.91 -1.26
C ILE A 21 9.44 -1.48 -1.84
N PHE A 22 9.19 -2.75 -1.58
CA PHE A 22 7.94 -3.42 -1.97
C PHE A 22 7.23 -3.97 -0.73
N ILE A 23 5.96 -3.59 -0.57
CA ILE A 23 5.10 -4.06 0.53
C ILE A 23 3.82 -4.65 -0.08
N ASN A 24 3.61 -5.94 0.10
CA ASN A 24 2.44 -6.63 -0.42
C ASN A 24 1.58 -7.17 0.73
N GLY A 25 0.36 -6.67 0.82
CA GLY A 25 -0.64 -7.13 1.79
C GLY A 25 -0.20 -6.98 3.25
N ALA A 26 0.56 -5.94 3.58
CA ALA A 26 1.09 -5.76 4.92
C ALA A 26 0.75 -4.41 5.58
N ILE A 27 0.45 -3.37 4.81
CA ILE A 27 0.13 -2.04 5.36
C ILE A 27 -1.16 -2.08 6.19
N HIS A 28 -2.14 -2.89 5.81
CA HIS A 28 -3.37 -3.08 6.56
C HIS A 28 -3.21 -3.84 7.90
N HIS A 29 -2.01 -4.31 8.21
CA HIS A 29 -1.65 -4.83 9.53
C HIS A 29 -0.96 -3.79 10.42
N LEU A 30 -0.56 -2.64 9.87
CA LEU A 30 0.15 -1.59 10.58
C LEU A 30 -0.82 -0.55 11.13
N ASP A 31 -0.56 -0.06 12.34
CA ASP A 31 -1.31 1.05 12.92
C ASP A 31 -1.00 2.39 12.22
N ASP A 32 -1.84 3.39 12.46
CA ASP A 32 -1.73 4.69 11.82
C ASP A 32 -0.41 5.41 12.17
N LYS A 33 0.09 5.22 13.38
CA LYS A 33 1.35 5.81 13.84
C LYS A 33 2.52 5.25 13.04
N THR A 34 2.55 3.94 12.84
CA THR A 34 3.59 3.26 12.07
C THR A 34 3.56 3.69 10.61
N ILE A 35 2.37 3.77 10.00
CA ILE A 35 2.24 4.22 8.60
C ILE A 35 2.71 5.67 8.45
N LYS A 36 2.31 6.57 9.36
CA LYS A 36 2.78 7.97 9.36
C LYS A 36 4.30 8.06 9.48
N SER A 37 4.92 7.21 10.28
CA SER A 37 6.39 7.13 10.40
C SER A 37 7.02 6.67 9.10
N ILE A 38 6.52 5.61 8.47
CA ILE A 38 6.99 5.13 7.16
C ILE A 38 6.86 6.23 6.10
N ASN A 39 5.69 6.88 6.03
CA ASN A 39 5.43 7.98 5.11
C ASN A 39 6.42 9.14 5.30
N PHE A 40 6.67 9.52 6.54
CA PHE A 40 7.65 10.56 6.89
C PHE A 40 9.07 10.18 6.46
N PHE A 41 9.52 8.94 6.74
CA PHE A 41 10.85 8.48 6.34
C PHE A 41 11.02 8.43 4.82
N ILE A 42 10.01 7.98 4.10
CA ILE A 42 10.05 7.98 2.62
C ILE A 42 10.16 9.41 2.08
N LYS A 43 9.46 10.38 2.68
CA LYS A 43 9.58 11.79 2.29
C LYS A 43 10.97 12.37 2.57
N SER A 44 11.51 12.11 3.75
CA SER A 44 12.68 12.81 4.27
C SER A 44 14.02 12.12 3.96
N SER A 45 14.07 10.79 4.03
CA SER A 45 15.32 10.02 3.97
C SER A 45 15.45 9.14 2.74
N PHE A 46 14.34 8.83 2.07
CA PHE A 46 14.28 7.94 0.91
C PHE A 46 13.55 8.59 -0.27
N SER A 47 13.76 9.89 -0.48
CA SER A 47 13.08 10.65 -1.54
C SER A 47 13.26 10.02 -2.93
N ASP A 48 14.41 9.44 -3.20
CA ASP A 48 14.78 8.82 -4.49
C ASP A 48 14.50 7.32 -4.55
N CYS A 49 14.00 6.73 -3.46
CA CYS A 49 13.66 5.31 -3.41
C CYS A 49 12.39 5.04 -4.23
N TYR A 50 12.42 3.99 -5.04
CA TYR A 50 11.21 3.46 -5.66
C TYR A 50 10.36 2.76 -4.61
N PHE A 51 9.07 3.01 -4.62
CA PHE A 51 8.15 2.41 -3.66
C PHE A 51 6.94 1.83 -4.38
N LEU A 52 6.53 0.64 -3.95
CA LEU A 52 5.29 0.00 -4.36
C LEU A 52 4.64 -0.70 -3.16
N SER A 53 3.37 -0.43 -2.92
CA SER A 53 2.56 -1.28 -2.04
C SER A 53 1.24 -1.68 -2.69
N VAL A 54 0.72 -2.81 -2.24
CA VAL A 54 -0.58 -3.37 -2.66
C VAL A 54 -1.31 -3.83 -1.42
N ASP A 55 -2.47 -3.24 -1.17
CA ASP A 55 -3.26 -3.57 0.03
C ASP A 55 -4.76 -3.60 -0.27
N PRO A 56 -5.55 -4.40 0.48
CA PRO A 56 -6.99 -4.39 0.36
C PRO A 56 -7.57 -3.04 0.81
N ILE A 57 -8.63 -2.62 0.14
CA ILE A 57 -9.36 -1.39 0.46
C ILE A 57 -10.76 -1.71 0.95
N LYS A 58 -11.20 -0.99 1.97
CA LYS A 58 -12.58 -1.08 2.45
C LYS A 58 -13.51 -0.31 1.52
N ASN A 59 -14.35 -1.05 0.79
CA ASN A 59 -15.43 -0.48 -0.01
C ASN A 59 -16.78 -1.01 0.51
N ASN A 60 -17.61 -0.12 1.02
CA ASN A 60 -18.90 -0.48 1.61
C ASN A 60 -19.96 -0.87 0.57
N ASN A 61 -19.71 -0.64 -0.71
CA ASN A 61 -20.66 -0.88 -1.80
C ASN A 61 -20.61 -2.30 -2.37
N SER A 62 -19.65 -3.13 -1.94
CA SER A 62 -19.48 -4.49 -2.41
C SER A 62 -19.66 -5.50 -1.28
N PHE A 63 -20.68 -6.37 -1.41
CA PHE A 63 -20.91 -7.47 -0.46
C PHE A 63 -19.70 -8.42 -0.38
N LEU A 64 -19.11 -8.75 -1.53
CA LEU A 64 -17.93 -9.62 -1.59
C LEU A 64 -16.72 -8.98 -0.92
N ASN A 65 -16.48 -7.69 -1.16
CA ASN A 65 -15.42 -6.95 -0.48
C ASN A 65 -15.64 -6.96 1.04
N THR A 66 -16.87 -6.70 1.51
CA THR A 66 -17.20 -6.74 2.94
C THR A 66 -16.98 -8.12 3.55
N MET A 67 -17.34 -9.19 2.84
CA MET A 67 -17.12 -10.56 3.31
C MET A 67 -15.63 -10.88 3.42
N MET A 68 -14.83 -10.48 2.43
CA MET A 68 -13.40 -10.73 2.42
C MET A 68 -12.66 -9.93 3.49
N ILE A 69 -13.06 -8.68 3.73
CA ILE A 69 -12.52 -7.87 4.83
C ILE A 69 -12.77 -8.56 6.18
N LYS A 70 -13.93 -9.21 6.35
CA LYS A 70 -14.23 -9.98 7.58
C LYS A 70 -13.39 -11.25 7.72
N LEU A 71 -12.97 -11.86 6.62
CA LEU A 71 -12.11 -13.05 6.60
C LEU A 71 -10.62 -12.67 6.70
N ASP A 72 -10.26 -11.46 6.35
CA ASP A 72 -8.91 -10.96 6.47
C ASP A 72 -8.53 -10.77 7.94
N ARG A 73 -7.30 -11.18 8.28
CA ARG A 73 -6.75 -10.99 9.63
C ARG A 73 -6.17 -9.60 9.87
N GLY A 74 -6.22 -8.73 8.86
CA GLY A 74 -5.77 -7.35 8.95
C GLY A 74 -6.63 -6.52 9.89
N LYS A 75 -6.00 -5.90 10.88
CA LYS A 75 -6.70 -5.11 11.91
C LYS A 75 -7.10 -3.72 11.41
N PHE A 76 -6.42 -3.20 10.39
CA PHE A 76 -6.50 -1.81 9.99
C PHE A 76 -6.80 -1.65 8.49
N ILE A 77 -7.75 -2.42 7.95
CA ILE A 77 -8.19 -2.22 6.57
C ILE A 77 -8.92 -0.88 6.49
N ARG A 78 -8.42 0.00 5.65
CA ARG A 78 -8.85 1.40 5.53
C ARG A 78 -9.61 1.64 4.24
N ASN A 79 -10.41 2.70 4.22
CA ASN A 79 -10.98 3.21 2.99
C ASN A 79 -9.98 4.12 2.24
N ARG A 80 -10.35 4.53 1.02
CA ARG A 80 -9.50 5.38 0.15
C ARG A 80 -9.05 6.68 0.84
N PHE A 81 -9.95 7.33 1.56
CA PHE A 81 -9.64 8.62 2.20
C PHE A 81 -8.65 8.47 3.34
N GLN A 82 -8.81 7.43 4.16
CA GLN A 82 -7.89 7.12 5.25
C GLN A 82 -6.48 6.79 4.73
N TYR A 83 -6.38 6.02 3.64
CA TYR A 83 -5.08 5.77 3.01
C TYR A 83 -4.46 7.06 2.45
N ALA A 84 -5.24 7.91 1.77
CA ALA A 84 -4.73 9.16 1.22
C ALA A 84 -4.19 10.10 2.31
N GLU A 85 -4.83 10.15 3.48
CA GLU A 85 -4.37 10.94 4.61
C GLU A 85 -3.06 10.42 5.22
N LEU A 86 -2.92 9.09 5.32
CA LEU A 86 -1.77 8.45 5.97
C LEU A 86 -0.55 8.34 5.06
N MET A 87 -0.77 8.29 3.74
CA MET A 87 0.23 7.99 2.72
C MET A 87 0.34 9.10 1.67
N ASP A 88 0.35 10.34 2.11
CA ASP A 88 0.39 11.54 1.25
C ASP A 88 1.71 11.72 0.46
N ALA A 89 2.76 10.94 0.80
CA ALA A 89 4.01 10.89 0.05
C ALA A 89 3.92 10.10 -1.27
N PHE A 90 2.80 9.39 -1.50
CA PHE A 90 2.66 8.41 -2.58
C PHE A 90 1.51 8.78 -3.51
N GLU A 91 1.67 8.43 -4.78
CA GLU A 91 0.54 8.33 -5.70
C GLU A 91 -0.21 7.03 -5.47
N SER A 92 -1.50 7.00 -5.81
CA SER A 92 -2.31 5.80 -5.63
C SER A 92 -3.36 5.63 -6.72
N PHE A 93 -3.71 4.37 -7.01
CA PHE A 93 -4.88 4.01 -7.81
C PHE A 93 -5.49 2.69 -7.31
N ILE A 94 -6.75 2.46 -7.67
CA ILE A 94 -7.53 1.30 -7.26
C ILE A 94 -7.75 0.40 -8.47
N ILE A 95 -7.61 -0.91 -8.27
CA ILE A 95 -7.96 -1.94 -9.25
C ILE A 95 -9.09 -2.79 -8.67
N ASP A 96 -10.22 -2.86 -9.41
CA ASP A 96 -11.47 -3.47 -8.94
C ASP A 96 -11.56 -4.98 -9.23
N ASP A 97 -10.77 -5.49 -10.16
CA ASP A 97 -10.89 -6.85 -10.70
C ASP A 97 -9.58 -7.65 -10.70
N PHE A 98 -8.77 -7.45 -9.66
CA PHE A 98 -7.51 -8.15 -9.52
C PHE A 98 -7.78 -9.68 -9.42
N TYR A 99 -7.25 -10.45 -10.37
CA TYR A 99 -7.42 -11.92 -10.48
C TYR A 99 -8.87 -12.42 -10.69
N LYS A 100 -9.74 -11.70 -11.38
CA LYS A 100 -11.16 -12.09 -11.57
C LYS A 100 -11.95 -12.25 -10.27
N MET A 101 -11.38 -11.91 -9.14
CA MET A 101 -11.99 -12.02 -7.83
C MET A 101 -12.34 -10.63 -7.33
N LYS A 102 -13.21 -9.91 -7.93
CA LYS A 102 -13.83 -8.61 -7.54
C LYS A 102 -13.34 -7.98 -6.22
N PHE A 103 -12.03 -8.08 -5.93
CA PHE A 103 -11.36 -7.44 -4.80
C PHE A 103 -10.85 -6.09 -5.25
N GLU A 104 -11.27 -5.09 -4.56
CA GLU A 104 -10.64 -3.79 -4.70
C GLU A 104 -9.34 -3.78 -3.90
N ASN A 105 -8.25 -3.54 -4.60
CA ASN A 105 -6.94 -3.29 -4.02
C ASN A 105 -6.51 -1.87 -4.35
N ILE A 106 -5.89 -1.22 -3.37
CA ILE A 106 -5.23 0.06 -3.56
C ILE A 106 -3.73 -0.16 -3.75
N PHE A 107 -3.19 0.48 -4.77
CA PHE A 107 -1.76 0.53 -5.04
C PHE A 107 -1.24 1.91 -4.66
N HIS A 108 -0.19 1.96 -3.85
CA HIS A 108 0.57 3.17 -3.60
C HIS A 108 1.94 3.02 -4.24
N TYR A 109 2.40 4.06 -4.93
CA TYR A 109 3.67 4.03 -5.63
C TYR A 109 4.36 5.40 -5.61
N LYS A 110 5.67 5.40 -5.82
CA LYS A 110 6.49 6.60 -5.85
C LYS A 110 7.70 6.41 -6.77
N ASN A 111 8.06 7.48 -7.47
CA ASN A 111 9.20 7.59 -8.39
C ASN A 111 9.12 6.76 -9.68
N PHE A 112 7.95 6.19 -10.01
CA PHE A 112 7.67 5.58 -11.32
C PHE A 112 6.16 5.67 -11.61
N ASP A 113 5.80 5.62 -12.87
CA ASP A 113 4.39 5.68 -13.29
C ASP A 113 3.79 4.28 -13.43
N LEU A 114 3.38 3.71 -12.29
CA LEU A 114 2.76 2.40 -12.24
C LEU A 114 1.39 2.40 -12.92
N LYS A 115 0.64 3.50 -12.86
CA LYS A 115 -0.70 3.60 -13.44
C LYS A 115 -0.65 3.51 -14.95
N ASP A 116 0.23 4.25 -15.58
CA ASP A 116 0.42 4.22 -17.03
C ASP A 116 0.95 2.86 -17.50
N PHE A 117 1.89 2.28 -16.76
CA PHE A 117 2.36 0.92 -17.02
C PHE A 117 1.21 -0.09 -17.01
N TYR A 118 0.36 -0.07 -15.96
CA TYR A 118 -0.78 -0.98 -15.84
C TYR A 118 -1.81 -0.79 -16.96
N LEU A 119 -2.13 0.46 -17.30
CA LEU A 119 -3.09 0.76 -18.37
C LEU A 119 -2.59 0.30 -19.75
N ASN A 120 -1.31 0.45 -20.02
CA ASN A 120 -0.69 -0.01 -21.27
C ASN A 120 -0.67 -1.54 -21.33
N TRP A 121 -0.22 -2.20 -20.27
CA TRP A 121 -0.24 -3.66 -20.17
C TRP A 121 -1.66 -4.23 -20.36
N LYS A 122 -2.68 -3.63 -19.75
CA LYS A 122 -4.08 -4.07 -19.90
C LYS A 122 -4.57 -3.96 -21.35
N LYS A 123 -4.11 -2.97 -22.11
CA LYS A 123 -4.44 -2.83 -23.55
C LYS A 123 -3.80 -3.91 -24.40
N GLU A 124 -2.59 -4.35 -24.04
CA GLU A 124 -1.86 -5.38 -24.80
C GLU A 124 -2.45 -6.78 -24.63
N ILE A 125 -3.09 -7.06 -23.49
CA ILE A 125 -3.68 -8.37 -23.18
C ILE A 125 -5.18 -8.46 -23.45
N SER A 126 -5.83 -7.36 -23.77
CA SER A 126 -7.27 -7.32 -24.12
C SER A 126 -7.48 -7.46 -25.61
#